data_3ba05dad10c751c935f183964be52098
#
_entry.id   3ba05dad10c751c935f183964be52098
#
_cell.length_a   1.000
_cell.length_b   1.000
_cell.length_c   1.000
_cell.angle_alpha   90.00
_cell.angle_beta   90.00
_cell.angle_gamma   90.00
#
_symmetry.space_group_name_H-M   'P 1'
#
loop_
_entity.id
_entity.type
_entity.pdbx_description
1 polymer ?
#
loop_
_entity_poly.entity_id
_entity_poly.type
_entity_poly.pdbx_seq_one_letter_code
_entity_poly.pdbx_strand_id
1 'polypeptide(L)'
;MSTLRVLPAALALSLALVACQSAEQKADTDEVKVGQGVEAVCAAQTDVDEAVATVNALTPQSTVADAQQAGDKLKVALSALNKAEGQLEKAEVKEYRDQVEIFRNAVDEVSQNKDLTLAEAAEQLKSKAAPLMAAREQLASTTVCIDAVDSDPA
;
A
#
# COMPACT_ATOMS: atom_id res chain seq x y z
N MET A 1 51.30 -61.18 21.44
CA MET A 1 50.40 -60.39 22.27
C MET A 1 49.88 -59.26 21.43
N SER A 2 48.76 -59.44 20.76
CA SER A 2 48.14 -58.46 19.83
C SER A 2 46.90 -57.93 20.46
N THR A 3 46.91 -56.66 20.87
CA THR A 3 45.75 -55.95 21.39
C THR A 3 44.96 -55.32 20.27
N LEU A 4 43.84 -55.92 19.95
CA LEU A 4 42.84 -55.41 18.98
C LEU A 4 42.13 -54.22 19.62
N ARG A 5 42.36 -53.01 19.10
CA ARG A 5 41.58 -51.82 19.52
C ARG A 5 40.35 -51.73 18.61
N VAL A 6 39.18 -51.98 19.21
CA VAL A 6 37.88 -51.78 18.62
C VAL A 6 37.55 -50.27 18.81
N LEU A 7 37.43 -49.54 17.67
CA LEU A 7 36.86 -48.19 17.64
C LEU A 7 35.34 -48.29 17.56
N PRO A 8 34.58 -47.62 18.41
CA PRO A 8 33.14 -47.50 18.21
C PRO A 8 32.89 -46.37 17.16
N ALA A 9 32.30 -46.76 16.03
CA ALA A 9 31.76 -45.84 15.03
C ALA A 9 30.50 -45.19 15.61
N ALA A 10 30.62 -43.96 16.07
CA ALA A 10 29.47 -43.12 16.44
C ALA A 10 28.77 -42.66 15.14
N LEU A 11 27.68 -43.35 14.77
CA LEU A 11 26.75 -42.87 13.76
C LEU A 11 26.00 -41.65 14.32
N ALA A 12 26.45 -40.46 13.95
CA ALA A 12 25.69 -39.23 14.14
C ALA A 12 24.55 -39.23 13.10
N LEU A 13 23.38 -39.68 13.53
CA LEU A 13 22.12 -39.52 12.78
C LEU A 13 21.71 -38.07 12.88
N SER A 14 22.16 -37.22 11.96
CA SER A 14 21.66 -35.85 11.80
C SER A 14 20.22 -35.94 11.31
N LEU A 15 19.25 -35.81 12.22
CA LEU A 15 17.86 -35.56 11.89
C LEU A 15 17.79 -34.17 11.25
N ALA A 16 17.79 -34.12 9.93
CA ALA A 16 17.29 -32.99 9.19
C ALA A 16 15.77 -32.93 9.44
N LEU A 17 15.36 -32.21 10.47
CA LEU A 17 14.00 -31.73 10.62
C LEU A 17 13.78 -30.67 9.55
N VAL A 18 13.58 -31.12 8.31
CA VAL A 18 12.93 -30.33 7.29
C VAL A 18 11.52 -30.13 7.82
N ALA A 19 11.28 -28.95 8.39
CA ALA A 19 9.96 -28.51 8.78
C ALA A 19 9.13 -28.43 7.49
N CYS A 20 8.45 -29.53 7.16
CA CYS A 20 7.30 -29.51 6.26
C CYS A 20 6.24 -28.67 6.98
N GLN A 21 6.21 -27.36 6.71
CA GLN A 21 5.02 -26.59 7.04
C GLN A 21 3.87 -27.31 6.35
N SER A 22 2.88 -27.72 7.13
CA SER A 22 1.71 -28.38 6.57
C SER A 22 1.05 -27.44 5.55
N ALA A 23 0.45 -28.01 4.51
CA ALA A 23 -0.24 -27.20 3.48
C ALA A 23 -1.29 -26.28 4.10
N GLU A 24 -1.92 -26.69 5.22
CA GLU A 24 -2.85 -25.88 5.99
C GLU A 24 -2.19 -24.63 6.62
N GLN A 25 -1.04 -24.80 7.29
CA GLN A 25 -0.34 -23.63 7.88
C GLN A 25 0.12 -22.63 6.81
N LYS A 26 0.42 -23.10 5.61
CA LYS A 26 0.78 -22.21 4.51
C LYS A 26 -0.43 -21.50 3.94
N ALA A 27 -1.56 -22.18 3.80
CA ALA A 27 -2.82 -21.59 3.37
C ALA A 27 -3.30 -20.50 4.35
N ASP A 28 -3.30 -20.78 5.67
CA ASP A 28 -3.66 -19.83 6.71
C ASP A 28 -2.76 -18.58 6.68
N THR A 29 -1.46 -18.76 6.43
CA THR A 29 -0.51 -17.64 6.36
C THR A 29 -0.74 -16.79 5.10
N ASP A 30 -1.08 -17.40 3.98
CA ASP A 30 -1.35 -16.70 2.73
C ASP A 30 -2.69 -15.95 2.80
N GLU A 31 -3.71 -16.52 3.42
CA GLU A 31 -5.00 -15.85 3.66
C GLU A 31 -4.85 -14.61 4.56
N VAL A 32 -4.08 -14.72 5.64
CA VAL A 32 -3.77 -13.56 6.51
C VAL A 32 -3.04 -12.47 5.76
N LYS A 33 -2.08 -12.81 4.89
CA LYS A 33 -1.37 -11.82 4.06
C LYS A 33 -2.30 -11.12 3.08
N VAL A 34 -3.18 -11.87 2.42
CA VAL A 34 -4.17 -11.30 1.50
C VAL A 34 -5.11 -10.36 2.26
N GLY A 35 -5.61 -10.75 3.43
CA GLY A 35 -6.43 -9.88 4.28
C GLY A 35 -5.72 -8.57 4.64
N GLN A 36 -4.48 -8.64 5.11
CA GLN A 36 -3.67 -7.46 5.42
C GLN A 36 -3.40 -6.58 4.18
N GLY A 37 -3.23 -7.19 3.01
CA GLY A 37 -3.07 -6.48 1.76
C GLY A 37 -4.32 -5.70 1.37
N VAL A 38 -5.49 -6.30 1.52
CA VAL A 38 -6.79 -5.65 1.27
C VAL A 38 -7.00 -4.49 2.24
N GLU A 39 -6.77 -4.68 3.54
CA GLU A 39 -6.86 -3.60 4.53
C GLU A 39 -5.95 -2.43 4.21
N ALA A 40 -4.70 -2.71 3.78
CA ALA A 40 -3.75 -1.67 3.41
C ALA A 40 -4.20 -0.89 2.16
N VAL A 41 -4.81 -1.56 1.17
CA VAL A 41 -5.40 -0.90 0.00
C VAL A 41 -6.57 -0.01 0.41
N CYS A 42 -7.46 -0.51 1.26
CA CYS A 42 -8.63 0.24 1.70
C CYS A 42 -8.26 1.49 2.51
N ALA A 43 -7.29 1.36 3.43
CA ALA A 43 -6.76 2.50 4.16
C ALA A 43 -6.13 3.54 3.20
N ALA A 44 -5.34 3.08 2.23
CA ALA A 44 -4.73 3.96 1.24
C ALA A 44 -5.78 4.68 0.36
N GLN A 45 -6.87 4.03 -0.01
CA GLN A 45 -7.96 4.67 -0.74
C GLN A 45 -8.58 5.83 0.04
N THR A 46 -8.81 5.64 1.35
CA THR A 46 -9.32 6.70 2.21
C THR A 46 -8.37 7.91 2.26
N ASP A 47 -7.07 7.67 2.48
CA ASP A 47 -6.07 8.75 2.50
C ASP A 47 -5.99 9.49 1.16
N VAL A 48 -6.08 8.77 0.03
CA VAL A 48 -6.09 9.37 -1.31
C VAL A 48 -7.35 10.18 -1.54
N ASP A 49 -8.52 9.68 -1.17
CA ASP A 49 -9.79 10.39 -1.32
C ASP A 49 -9.79 11.70 -0.53
N GLU A 50 -9.27 11.69 0.69
CA GLU A 50 -9.11 12.89 1.50
C GLU A 50 -8.09 13.87 0.90
N ALA A 51 -6.98 13.39 0.33
CA ALA A 51 -6.01 14.24 -0.35
C ALA A 51 -6.62 14.90 -1.61
N VAL A 52 -7.35 14.14 -2.42
CA VAL A 52 -8.05 14.65 -3.61
C VAL A 52 -9.14 15.64 -3.21
N ALA A 53 -9.90 15.37 -2.15
CA ALA A 53 -10.90 16.30 -1.62
C ALA A 53 -10.24 17.63 -1.18
N THR A 54 -9.08 17.56 -0.50
CA THR A 54 -8.30 18.74 -0.10
C THR A 54 -7.88 19.56 -1.33
N VAL A 55 -7.35 18.90 -2.37
CA VAL A 55 -6.95 19.56 -3.63
C VAL A 55 -8.16 20.20 -4.33
N ASN A 56 -9.29 19.51 -4.38
CA ASN A 56 -10.51 20.04 -5.00
C ASN A 56 -11.10 21.24 -4.24
N ALA A 57 -10.84 21.34 -2.94
CA ALA A 57 -11.27 22.46 -2.09
C ALA A 57 -10.33 23.65 -2.16
N LEU A 58 -9.19 23.59 -2.86
CA LEU A 58 -8.27 24.71 -3.00
C LEU A 58 -8.94 25.88 -3.72
N THR A 59 -8.79 27.05 -3.15
CA THR A 59 -9.28 28.34 -3.65
C THR A 59 -8.14 29.34 -3.72
N PRO A 60 -8.32 30.52 -4.35
CA PRO A 60 -7.33 31.58 -4.31
C PRO A 60 -6.94 32.06 -2.89
N GLN A 61 -7.75 31.75 -1.87
CA GLN A 61 -7.50 32.08 -0.46
C GLN A 61 -6.81 30.95 0.31
N SER A 62 -6.66 29.77 -0.30
CA SER A 62 -5.94 28.65 0.30
C SER A 62 -4.46 28.95 0.47
N THR A 63 -3.78 28.20 1.31
CA THR A 63 -2.36 28.35 1.60
C THR A 63 -1.55 27.21 1.02
N VAL A 64 -0.23 27.39 0.92
CA VAL A 64 0.69 26.32 0.56
C VAL A 64 0.60 25.16 1.56
N ALA A 65 0.29 25.44 2.82
CA ALA A 65 0.11 24.41 3.85
C ALA A 65 -1.05 23.45 3.53
N ASP A 66 -2.13 23.96 2.92
CA ASP A 66 -3.27 23.11 2.52
C ASP A 66 -2.85 22.10 1.42
N ALA A 67 -2.03 22.52 0.46
CA ALA A 67 -1.48 21.63 -0.55
C ALA A 67 -0.47 20.62 0.04
N GLN A 68 0.36 21.06 1.00
CA GLN A 68 1.30 20.18 1.70
C GLN A 68 0.58 19.08 2.49
N GLN A 69 -0.55 19.39 3.11
CA GLN A 69 -1.36 18.39 3.83
C GLN A 69 -1.84 17.28 2.89
N ALA A 70 -2.26 17.60 1.68
CA ALA A 70 -2.59 16.59 0.68
C ALA A 70 -1.38 15.72 0.32
N GLY A 71 -0.20 16.32 0.14
CA GLY A 71 1.05 15.61 -0.12
C GLY A 71 1.43 14.64 0.99
N ASP A 72 1.24 15.01 2.25
CA ASP A 72 1.54 14.13 3.39
C ASP A 72 0.58 12.91 3.45
N LYS A 73 -0.71 13.09 3.19
CA LYS A 73 -1.66 11.98 3.07
C LYS A 73 -1.28 11.03 1.94
N LEU A 74 -0.88 11.56 0.79
CA LEU A 74 -0.43 10.74 -0.35
C LEU A 74 0.84 9.94 -0.03
N LYS A 75 1.75 10.45 0.81
CA LYS A 75 2.91 9.67 1.29
C LYS A 75 2.50 8.48 2.15
N VAL A 76 1.52 8.66 3.03
CA VAL A 76 0.98 7.58 3.86
C VAL A 76 0.33 6.53 2.97
N ALA A 77 -0.52 6.94 2.05
CA ALA A 77 -1.18 6.06 1.08
C ALA A 77 -0.17 5.25 0.25
N LEU A 78 0.88 5.87 -0.26
CA LEU A 78 1.94 5.19 -1.02
C LEU A 78 2.66 4.13 -0.19
N SER A 79 2.94 4.41 1.08
CA SER A 79 3.57 3.43 1.97
C SER A 79 2.67 2.19 2.16
N ALA A 80 1.37 2.39 2.33
CA ALA A 80 0.39 1.31 2.44
C ALA A 80 0.27 0.52 1.13
N LEU A 81 0.20 1.20 -0.01
CA LEU A 81 0.11 0.56 -1.33
C LEU A 81 1.36 -0.25 -1.70
N ASN A 82 2.56 0.23 -1.38
CA ASN A 82 3.79 -0.53 -1.58
C ASN A 82 3.80 -1.84 -0.78
N LYS A 83 3.26 -1.81 0.44
CA LYS A 83 3.09 -3.02 1.25
C LYS A 83 2.06 -3.96 0.65
N ALA A 84 0.91 -3.42 0.22
CA ALA A 84 -0.19 -4.18 -0.37
C ALA A 84 0.21 -4.85 -1.69
N GLU A 85 0.99 -4.18 -2.54
CA GLU A 85 1.48 -4.74 -3.81
C GLU A 85 2.27 -6.03 -3.58
N GLY A 86 3.18 -6.04 -2.59
CA GLY A 86 3.95 -7.24 -2.23
C GLY A 86 3.12 -8.39 -1.61
N GLN A 87 1.88 -8.11 -1.18
CA GLN A 87 1.00 -9.09 -0.56
C GLN A 87 -0.07 -9.62 -1.53
N LEU A 88 -0.57 -8.78 -2.42
CA LEU A 88 -1.68 -9.11 -3.32
C LEU A 88 -1.22 -9.50 -4.72
N GLU A 89 -0.03 -9.06 -5.15
CA GLU A 89 0.53 -9.28 -6.51
C GLU A 89 -0.46 -8.95 -7.65
N LYS A 90 -1.34 -7.97 -7.42
CA LYS A 90 -2.37 -7.56 -8.37
C LYS A 90 -1.91 -6.38 -9.22
N ALA A 91 -2.12 -6.47 -10.52
CA ALA A 91 -1.77 -5.41 -11.48
C ALA A 91 -2.51 -4.10 -11.18
N GLU A 92 -3.76 -4.18 -10.71
CA GLU A 92 -4.60 -3.03 -10.37
C GLU A 92 -4.07 -2.27 -9.15
N VAL A 93 -3.50 -2.98 -8.15
CA VAL A 93 -2.85 -2.35 -7.00
C VAL A 93 -1.62 -1.57 -7.44
N LYS A 94 -0.82 -2.16 -8.34
CA LYS A 94 0.35 -1.50 -8.92
C LYS A 94 -0.03 -0.26 -9.72
N GLU A 95 -1.02 -0.38 -10.60
CA GLU A 95 -1.48 0.75 -11.41
C GLU A 95 -1.99 1.90 -10.52
N TYR A 96 -2.82 1.58 -9.53
CA TYR A 96 -3.31 2.59 -8.60
C TYR A 96 -2.17 3.26 -7.83
N ARG A 97 -1.21 2.50 -7.32
CA ARG A 97 -0.01 3.05 -6.65
C ARG A 97 0.76 3.99 -7.57
N ASP A 98 0.99 3.61 -8.82
CA ASP A 98 1.72 4.41 -9.79
C ASP A 98 0.99 5.74 -10.05
N GLN A 99 -0.33 5.75 -10.13
CA GLN A 99 -1.14 6.96 -10.27
C GLN A 99 -1.12 7.84 -9.01
N VAL A 100 -1.12 7.24 -7.81
CA VAL A 100 -0.95 7.98 -6.55
C VAL A 100 0.43 8.66 -6.51
N GLU A 101 1.48 7.98 -6.96
CA GLU A 101 2.83 8.56 -7.02
C GLU A 101 2.92 9.73 -8.00
N ILE A 102 2.32 9.60 -9.18
CA ILE A 102 2.25 10.68 -10.18
C ILE A 102 1.52 11.89 -9.59
N PHE A 103 0.39 11.67 -8.94
CA PHE A 103 -0.39 12.74 -8.33
C PHE A 103 0.36 13.42 -7.17
N ARG A 104 1.02 12.64 -6.30
CA ARG A 104 1.86 13.18 -5.23
C ARG A 104 2.99 14.07 -5.78
N ASN A 105 3.68 13.60 -6.82
CA ASN A 105 4.75 14.37 -7.45
C ASN A 105 4.23 15.69 -8.01
N ALA A 106 3.02 15.71 -8.60
CA ALA A 106 2.39 16.93 -9.04
C ALA A 106 2.06 17.88 -7.88
N VAL A 107 1.60 17.36 -6.73
CA VAL A 107 1.37 18.16 -5.51
C VAL A 107 2.68 18.75 -5.00
N ASP A 108 3.74 17.97 -4.95
CA ASP A 108 5.06 18.42 -4.51
C ASP A 108 5.61 19.52 -5.46
N GLU A 109 5.48 19.35 -6.78
CA GLU A 109 5.91 20.33 -7.80
C GLU A 109 5.17 21.66 -7.65
N VAL A 110 3.85 21.60 -7.57
CA VAL A 110 3.01 22.79 -7.40
C VAL A 110 3.32 23.52 -6.09
N SER A 111 3.52 22.79 -4.98
CA SER A 111 3.82 23.38 -3.67
C SER A 111 5.19 24.09 -3.62
N GLN A 112 6.11 23.73 -4.50
CA GLN A 112 7.44 24.30 -4.60
C GLN A 112 7.53 25.45 -5.63
N ASN A 113 6.57 25.52 -6.53
CA ASN A 113 6.57 26.54 -7.60
C ASN A 113 5.97 27.87 -7.12
N LYS A 114 6.83 28.82 -6.83
CA LYS A 114 6.44 30.16 -6.33
C LYS A 114 5.84 31.08 -7.40
N ASP A 115 5.97 30.71 -8.65
CA ASP A 115 5.49 31.51 -9.79
C ASP A 115 4.05 31.17 -10.17
N LEU A 116 3.51 30.05 -9.66
CA LEU A 116 2.12 29.66 -9.88
C LEU A 116 1.18 30.38 -8.93
N THR A 117 0.09 30.87 -9.48
CA THR A 117 -1.06 31.27 -8.68
C THR A 117 -1.77 30.02 -8.13
N LEU A 118 -2.45 30.14 -7.00
CA LEU A 118 -3.22 29.01 -6.43
C LEU A 118 -4.33 28.53 -7.38
N ALA A 119 -4.88 29.39 -8.24
CA ALA A 119 -5.86 28.99 -9.22
C ALA A 119 -5.24 28.10 -10.31
N GLU A 120 -4.07 28.47 -10.84
CA GLU A 120 -3.34 27.65 -11.82
C GLU A 120 -2.90 26.31 -11.20
N ALA A 121 -2.42 26.37 -9.95
CA ALA A 121 -2.06 25.18 -9.18
C ALA A 121 -3.25 24.22 -9.04
N ALA A 122 -4.41 24.72 -8.66
CA ALA A 122 -5.63 23.91 -8.51
C ALA A 122 -6.06 23.27 -9.85
N GLU A 123 -6.01 24.00 -10.95
CA GLU A 123 -6.35 23.45 -12.27
C GLU A 123 -5.37 22.36 -12.73
N GLN A 124 -4.07 22.55 -12.49
CA GLN A 124 -3.06 21.52 -12.79
C GLN A 124 -3.31 20.26 -11.98
N LEU A 125 -3.55 20.37 -10.68
CA LEU A 125 -3.80 19.22 -9.79
C LEU A 125 -5.09 18.51 -10.15
N LYS A 126 -6.17 19.22 -10.48
CA LYS A 126 -7.44 18.60 -10.93
C LYS A 126 -7.24 17.77 -12.19
N SER A 127 -6.44 18.26 -13.14
CA SER A 127 -6.13 17.50 -14.37
C SER A 127 -5.38 16.20 -14.08
N LYS A 128 -4.53 16.18 -13.05
CA LYS A 128 -3.77 15.00 -12.62
C LYS A 128 -4.57 14.04 -11.74
N ALA A 129 -5.63 14.52 -11.10
CA ALA A 129 -6.51 13.67 -10.30
C ALA A 129 -7.38 12.73 -11.17
N ALA A 130 -7.71 13.10 -12.41
CA ALA A 130 -8.59 12.31 -13.27
C ALA A 130 -8.06 10.87 -13.53
N PRO A 131 -6.81 10.64 -13.99
CA PRO A 131 -6.28 9.28 -14.16
C PRO A 131 -6.17 8.51 -12.84
N LEU A 132 -5.89 9.18 -11.72
CA LEU A 132 -5.88 8.58 -10.39
C LEU A 132 -7.26 8.03 -10.02
N MET A 133 -8.31 8.81 -10.25
CA MET A 133 -9.69 8.37 -9.96
C MET A 133 -10.12 7.21 -10.86
N ALA A 134 -9.69 7.18 -12.13
CA ALA A 134 -9.94 6.05 -13.02
C ALA A 134 -9.25 4.77 -12.53
N ALA A 135 -7.99 4.85 -12.11
CA ALA A 135 -7.27 3.71 -11.55
C ALA A 135 -7.89 3.21 -10.23
N ARG A 136 -8.40 4.14 -9.39
CA ARG A 136 -9.15 3.80 -8.18
C ARG A 136 -10.43 3.02 -8.50
N GLU A 137 -11.20 3.47 -9.48
CA GLU A 137 -12.43 2.78 -9.90
C GLU A 137 -12.13 1.38 -10.43
N GLN A 138 -11.07 1.22 -11.21
CA GLN A 138 -10.62 -0.08 -11.69
C GLN A 138 -10.22 -1.00 -10.53
N LEU A 139 -9.47 -0.50 -9.55
CA LEU A 139 -9.10 -1.25 -8.35
C LEU A 139 -10.34 -1.67 -7.55
N ALA A 140 -11.31 -0.78 -7.38
CA ALA A 140 -12.55 -1.06 -6.65
C ALA A 140 -13.39 -2.17 -7.30
N SER A 141 -13.26 -2.40 -8.60
CA SER A 141 -13.93 -3.51 -9.29
C SER A 141 -13.36 -4.88 -8.91
N THR A 142 -12.15 -4.95 -8.41
CA THR A 142 -11.42 -6.20 -8.07
C THR A 142 -11.12 -6.34 -6.57
N THR A 143 -11.27 -5.25 -5.81
CA THR A 143 -10.99 -5.21 -4.37
C THR A 143 -12.15 -4.52 -3.67
N VAL A 144 -12.92 -5.31 -2.91
CA VAL A 144 -14.05 -4.79 -2.13
C VAL A 144 -13.53 -4.32 -0.78
N CYS A 145 -13.59 -3.01 -0.55
CA CYS A 145 -13.39 -2.44 0.77
C CYS A 145 -14.73 -2.48 1.51
N ILE A 146 -14.79 -3.27 2.55
CA ILE A 146 -15.93 -3.27 3.46
C ILE A 146 -15.67 -2.11 4.42
N ASP A 147 -16.43 -1.04 4.28
CA ASP A 147 -16.47 -0.02 5.32
C ASP A 147 -16.90 -0.75 6.59
N ALA A 148 -16.07 -0.68 7.62
CA ALA A 148 -16.42 -1.20 8.94
C ALA A 148 -17.48 -0.25 9.55
N VAL A 149 -18.64 -0.19 8.91
CA VAL A 149 -19.81 0.53 9.39
C VAL A 149 -20.50 -0.40 10.38
N ASP A 150 -20.44 0.03 11.64
CA ASP A 150 -21.33 -0.35 12.72
C ASP A 150 -21.47 -1.85 13.01
N SER A 151 -20.41 -2.46 13.53
CA SER A 151 -20.58 -3.51 14.53
C SER A 151 -20.94 -2.84 15.87
N ASP A 152 -22.11 -2.22 15.93
CA ASP A 152 -22.72 -1.89 17.22
C ASP A 152 -23.25 -3.19 17.81
N PRO A 153 -22.65 -3.75 18.87
CA PRO A 153 -23.18 -4.92 19.52
C PRO A 153 -24.41 -4.50 20.32
N ALA A 154 -25.57 -4.87 19.81
CA ALA A 154 -26.86 -4.76 20.52
C ALA A 154 -26.86 -5.60 21.82
#